data_a656c0535dffe0450769710eb11b0e5c
#
_entry.id   a656c0535dffe0450769710eb11b0e5c
#
_cell.length_a   1.000
_cell.length_b   1.000
_cell.length_c   1.000
_cell.angle_alpha   90.00
_cell.angle_beta   90.00
_cell.angle_gamma   90.00
#
_symmetry.space_group_name_H-M   'P 1'
#
loop_
_entity.id
_entity.type
_entity.pdbx_description
1 polymer ?
#
loop_
_entity_poly.entity_id
_entity_poly.type
_entity_poly.pdbx_seq_one_letter_code
_entity_poly.pdbx_strand_id
1 'polypeptide(L)'
;MAKKPSLLAGKHILIVDDEEDVLETIEDVLETARIDKARDYETASRKIREVRYDLAILDIMGVNGLQLLEEAVYRGIPTVMLTAHAITPETLIASIRKGAISYLPKETLVDLDKLLEDLLEAYQSGIPPWQLLFNRLGDYFDERFGPDWKNKESEFWSNF
;
A
#
# COMPACT_ATOMS: atom_id res chain seq x y z
N MET A 1 -5.94 17.97 -26.12
CA MET A 1 -5.52 18.35 -24.76
C MET A 1 -4.46 17.39 -24.26
N ALA A 2 -3.32 17.92 -23.89
CA ALA A 2 -2.28 17.10 -23.29
C ALA A 2 -2.74 16.65 -21.90
N LYS A 3 -2.74 15.33 -21.66
CA LYS A 3 -2.97 14.81 -20.31
C LYS A 3 -1.77 15.17 -19.44
N LYS A 4 -2.02 15.51 -18.17
CA LYS A 4 -0.93 15.65 -17.22
C LYS A 4 -0.18 14.32 -17.17
N PRO A 5 1.17 14.33 -17.13
CA PRO A 5 1.91 13.09 -16.93
C PRO A 5 1.48 12.42 -15.63
N SER A 6 1.34 11.10 -15.65
CA SER A 6 1.06 10.34 -14.44
C SER A 6 2.21 10.52 -13.45
N LEU A 7 1.89 10.71 -12.16
CA LEU A 7 2.89 10.72 -11.10
C LEU A 7 3.64 9.38 -11.00
N LEU A 8 3.06 8.33 -11.56
CA LEU A 8 3.67 6.99 -11.58
C LEU A 8 4.61 6.78 -12.75
N ALA A 9 4.56 7.63 -13.79
CA ALA A 9 5.37 7.47 -14.98
C ALA A 9 6.86 7.48 -14.65
N GLY A 10 7.57 6.42 -15.02
CA GLY A 10 9.00 6.27 -14.77
C GLY A 10 9.36 5.99 -13.31
N LYS A 11 8.40 5.91 -12.39
CA LYS A 11 8.68 5.57 -11.00
C LYS A 11 9.09 4.11 -10.88
N HIS A 12 10.10 3.85 -10.07
CA HIS A 12 10.58 2.49 -9.82
C HIS A 12 9.82 1.93 -8.62
N ILE A 13 9.01 0.92 -8.86
CA ILE A 13 8.08 0.36 -7.87
C ILE A 13 8.38 -1.12 -7.66
N LEU A 14 8.56 -1.51 -6.41
CA LEU A 14 8.66 -2.92 -6.02
C LEU A 14 7.28 -3.43 -5.64
N ILE A 15 6.85 -4.52 -6.25
CA ILE A 15 5.62 -5.21 -5.86
C ILE A 15 5.97 -6.61 -5.35
N VAL A 16 5.37 -6.97 -4.20
CA VAL A 16 5.66 -8.23 -3.52
C VAL A 16 4.36 -8.95 -3.19
N ASP A 17 4.18 -10.13 -3.77
CA ASP A 17 3.03 -10.98 -3.52
C ASP A 17 3.41 -12.41 -3.93
N ASP A 18 2.97 -13.41 -3.17
CA ASP A 18 3.23 -14.80 -3.52
C ASP A 18 2.34 -15.32 -4.65
N GLU A 19 1.28 -14.59 -4.98
CA GLU A 19 0.38 -14.91 -6.08
C GLU A 19 0.81 -14.20 -7.36
N GLU A 20 1.22 -14.96 -8.36
CA GLU A 20 1.68 -14.40 -9.62
C GLU A 20 0.61 -13.61 -10.36
N ASP A 21 -0.65 -14.06 -10.28
CA ASP A 21 -1.78 -13.36 -10.91
C ASP A 21 -1.94 -11.93 -10.36
N VAL A 22 -1.69 -11.73 -9.07
CA VAL A 22 -1.74 -10.41 -8.44
C VAL A 22 -0.62 -9.54 -8.99
N LEU A 23 0.59 -10.07 -9.08
CA LEU A 23 1.74 -9.33 -9.63
C LEU A 23 1.49 -8.90 -11.08
N GLU A 24 0.95 -9.80 -11.90
CA GLU A 24 0.62 -9.49 -13.28
C GLU A 24 -0.45 -8.41 -13.39
N THR A 25 -1.50 -8.49 -12.57
CA THR A 25 -2.57 -7.50 -12.55
C THR A 25 -2.02 -6.12 -12.20
N ILE A 26 -1.19 -6.04 -11.17
CA ILE A 26 -0.59 -4.77 -10.76
C ILE A 26 0.31 -4.22 -11.87
N GLU A 27 1.13 -5.05 -12.47
CA GLU A 27 2.01 -4.64 -13.56
C GLU A 27 1.22 -4.08 -14.74
N ASP A 28 0.11 -4.72 -15.10
CA ASP A 28 -0.76 -4.28 -16.19
C ASP A 28 -1.41 -2.93 -15.87
N VAL A 29 -1.88 -2.75 -14.64
CA VAL A 29 -2.52 -1.49 -14.22
C VAL A 29 -1.51 -0.35 -14.15
N LEU A 30 -0.29 -0.62 -13.71
CA LEU A 30 0.76 0.38 -13.54
C LEU A 30 1.71 0.43 -14.75
N GLU A 31 1.16 0.38 -15.94
CA GLU A 31 1.91 0.23 -17.20
C GLU A 31 2.96 1.30 -17.47
N THR A 32 2.81 2.51 -16.90
CA THR A 32 3.77 3.61 -17.10
C THR A 32 4.93 3.59 -16.11
N ALA A 33 4.84 2.78 -15.06
CA ALA A 33 5.87 2.66 -14.05
C ALA A 33 6.89 1.59 -14.42
N ARG A 34 8.05 1.67 -13.80
CA ARG A 34 9.07 0.64 -13.88
C ARG A 34 8.89 -0.32 -12.72
N ILE A 35 8.54 -1.58 -13.01
CA ILE A 35 8.13 -2.55 -12.00
C ILE A 35 9.19 -3.61 -11.77
N ASP A 36 9.57 -3.83 -10.50
CA ASP A 36 10.28 -5.02 -10.05
C ASP A 36 9.32 -5.87 -9.24
N LYS A 37 9.42 -7.18 -9.37
CA LYS A 37 8.53 -8.14 -8.72
C LYS A 37 9.29 -9.07 -7.80
N ALA A 38 8.70 -9.42 -6.66
CA ALA A 38 9.23 -10.46 -5.76
C ALA A 38 8.07 -11.29 -5.22
N ARG A 39 8.30 -12.58 -5.03
CA ARG A 39 7.26 -13.54 -4.61
C ARG A 39 7.50 -14.11 -3.21
N ASP A 40 8.61 -13.77 -2.59
CA ASP A 40 8.98 -14.28 -1.28
C ASP A 40 9.71 -13.21 -0.47
N TYR A 41 9.77 -13.46 0.82
CA TYR A 41 10.41 -12.52 1.76
C TYR A 41 11.88 -12.26 1.44
N GLU A 42 12.65 -13.32 1.21
CA GLU A 42 14.10 -13.20 1.03
C GLU A 42 14.46 -12.37 -0.20
N THR A 43 13.79 -12.63 -1.32
CA THR A 43 14.00 -11.88 -2.56
C THR A 43 13.61 -10.41 -2.36
N ALA A 44 12.45 -10.16 -1.76
CA ALA A 44 11.97 -8.81 -1.50
C ALA A 44 12.90 -8.05 -0.55
N SER A 45 13.31 -8.68 0.55
CA SER A 45 14.22 -8.07 1.52
C SER A 45 15.54 -7.67 0.88
N ARG A 46 16.12 -8.54 0.06
CA ARG A 46 17.34 -8.23 -0.67
C ARG A 46 17.17 -7.04 -1.60
N LYS A 47 16.07 -7.01 -2.38
CA LYS A 47 15.78 -5.91 -3.29
C LYS A 47 15.61 -4.59 -2.55
N ILE A 48 14.92 -4.60 -1.42
CA ILE A 48 14.74 -3.40 -0.59
C ILE A 48 16.10 -2.86 -0.12
N ARG A 49 17.03 -3.73 0.21
CA ARG A 49 18.37 -3.34 0.68
C ARG A 49 19.28 -2.85 -0.45
N GLU A 50 19.15 -3.44 -1.63
CA GLU A 50 20.10 -3.23 -2.74
C GLU A 50 19.64 -2.20 -3.76
N VAL A 51 18.33 -2.00 -3.92
CA VAL A 51 17.74 -1.17 -4.96
C VAL A 51 16.97 -0.03 -4.33
N ARG A 52 17.04 1.14 -4.95
CA ARG A 52 16.28 2.31 -4.51
C ARG A 52 14.94 2.36 -5.23
N TYR A 53 13.86 2.28 -4.46
CA TYR A 53 12.51 2.33 -5.01
C TYR A 53 11.82 3.63 -4.63
N ASP A 54 10.94 4.11 -5.50
CA ASP A 54 10.08 5.26 -5.24
C ASP A 54 8.84 4.87 -4.44
N LEU A 55 8.44 3.59 -4.53
CA LEU A 55 7.26 3.06 -3.86
C LEU A 55 7.41 1.55 -3.71
N ALA A 56 6.89 1.00 -2.64
CA ALA A 56 6.76 -0.45 -2.47
C ALA A 56 5.30 -0.80 -2.20
N ILE A 57 4.85 -1.89 -2.80
CA ILE A 57 3.51 -2.45 -2.61
C ILE A 57 3.69 -3.86 -2.09
N LEU A 58 3.27 -4.11 -0.85
CA LEU A 58 3.57 -5.36 -0.16
C LEU A 58 2.29 -6.09 0.25
N ASP A 59 2.20 -7.37 -0.08
CA ASP A 59 1.19 -8.26 0.46
C ASP A 59 1.48 -8.50 1.95
N ILE A 60 0.45 -8.46 2.79
CA ILE A 60 0.60 -8.66 4.24
C ILE A 60 0.91 -10.11 4.58
N MET A 61 0.15 -11.03 3.99
CA MET A 61 0.29 -12.47 4.25
C MET A 61 1.17 -13.11 3.17
N GLY A 62 1.66 -14.30 3.44
CA GLY A 62 2.39 -15.07 2.42
C GLY A 62 3.85 -14.66 2.20
N VAL A 63 4.20 -13.41 2.39
CA VAL A 63 5.56 -12.88 2.19
C VAL A 63 6.12 -12.19 3.43
N ASN A 64 5.46 -12.34 4.58
CA ASN A 64 5.81 -11.64 5.82
C ASN A 64 5.86 -10.11 5.60
N GLY A 65 4.76 -9.58 5.08
CA GLY A 65 4.69 -8.19 4.63
C GLY A 65 4.92 -7.15 5.71
N LEU A 66 4.51 -7.40 6.95
CA LEU A 66 4.73 -6.44 8.05
C LEU A 66 6.22 -6.29 8.37
N GLN A 67 7.00 -7.37 8.27
CA GLN A 67 8.45 -7.31 8.43
C GLN A 67 9.11 -6.55 7.28
N LEU A 68 8.66 -6.81 6.05
CA LEU A 68 9.14 -6.08 4.87
C LEU A 68 8.80 -4.60 4.96
N LEU A 69 7.62 -4.27 5.49
CA LEU A 69 7.22 -2.88 5.72
C LEU A 69 8.23 -2.16 6.62
N GLU A 70 8.64 -2.78 7.71
CA GLU A 70 9.64 -2.19 8.61
C GLU A 70 10.95 -1.92 7.87
N GLU A 71 11.40 -2.88 7.05
CA GLU A 71 12.62 -2.72 6.26
C GLU A 71 12.51 -1.60 5.23
N ALA A 72 11.37 -1.52 4.54
CA ALA A 72 11.13 -0.48 3.52
C ALA A 72 11.07 0.91 4.15
N VAL A 73 10.37 1.05 5.27
CA VAL A 73 10.25 2.32 5.99
C VAL A 73 11.62 2.77 6.51
N TYR A 74 12.40 1.84 7.03
CA TYR A 74 13.76 2.13 7.47
C TYR A 74 14.62 2.72 6.34
N ARG A 75 14.39 2.24 5.12
CA ARG A 75 15.08 2.73 3.90
C ARG A 75 14.46 4.01 3.32
N GLY A 76 13.41 4.52 3.93
CA GLY A 76 12.70 5.70 3.43
C GLY A 76 11.83 5.49 2.21
N ILE A 77 11.42 4.24 1.95
CA ILE A 77 10.59 3.90 0.81
C ILE A 77 9.12 4.03 1.21
N PRO A 78 8.33 4.93 0.57
CA PRO A 78 6.87 4.97 0.80
C PRO A 78 6.27 3.61 0.48
N THR A 79 5.46 3.06 1.39
CA THR A 79 5.01 1.68 1.30
C THR A 79 3.50 1.58 1.46
N VAL A 80 2.86 0.85 0.54
CA VAL A 80 1.43 0.54 0.55
C VAL A 80 1.28 -0.95 0.85
N MET A 81 0.37 -1.29 1.77
CA MET A 81 0.07 -2.68 2.08
C MET A 81 -1.14 -3.14 1.27
N LEU A 82 -1.07 -4.36 0.76
CA LEU A 82 -2.21 -5.03 0.12
C LEU A 82 -2.74 -6.13 1.01
N THR A 83 -4.03 -6.32 1.01
CA THR A 83 -4.67 -7.32 1.84
C THR A 83 -5.74 -8.09 1.06
N ALA A 84 -5.78 -9.40 1.29
CA ALA A 84 -6.82 -10.29 0.77
C ALA A 84 -8.02 -10.32 1.72
N HIS A 85 -8.81 -11.39 1.66
CA HIS A 85 -10.10 -11.49 2.35
C HIS A 85 -10.04 -11.47 3.88
N ALA A 86 -8.91 -11.77 4.49
CA ALA A 86 -8.77 -11.87 5.94
C ALA A 86 -8.34 -10.55 6.58
N ILE A 87 -8.92 -9.46 6.13
CA ILE A 87 -8.66 -8.11 6.65
C ILE A 87 -9.15 -8.02 8.11
N THR A 88 -8.31 -7.48 8.99
CA THR A 88 -8.71 -7.20 10.38
C THR A 88 -8.32 -5.77 10.75
N PRO A 89 -9.07 -5.15 11.69
CA PRO A 89 -8.67 -3.82 12.19
C PRO A 89 -7.27 -3.83 12.79
N GLU A 90 -6.87 -4.93 13.41
CA GLU A 90 -5.55 -5.07 14.03
C GLU A 90 -4.42 -4.99 13.01
N THR A 91 -4.57 -5.64 11.84
CA THR A 91 -3.55 -5.56 10.79
C THR A 91 -3.50 -4.20 10.13
N LEU A 92 -4.65 -3.54 9.98
CA LEU A 92 -4.71 -2.15 9.50
C LEU A 92 -3.93 -1.23 10.44
N ILE A 93 -4.23 -1.30 11.73
CA ILE A 93 -3.57 -0.48 12.74
C ILE A 93 -2.07 -0.78 12.81
N ALA A 94 -1.69 -2.04 12.76
CA ALA A 94 -0.28 -2.43 12.76
C ALA A 94 0.45 -1.83 11.55
N SER A 95 -0.17 -1.84 10.37
CA SER A 95 0.41 -1.26 9.16
C SER A 95 0.62 0.24 9.31
N ILE A 96 -0.36 0.96 9.86
CA ILE A 96 -0.25 2.39 10.11
C ILE A 96 0.88 2.69 11.10
N ARG A 97 0.92 1.98 12.22
CA ARG A 97 1.94 2.18 13.26
C ARG A 97 3.36 1.91 12.76
N LYS A 98 3.51 0.97 11.84
CA LYS A 98 4.80 0.63 11.25
C LYS A 98 5.21 1.57 10.12
N GLY A 99 4.35 2.51 9.73
CA GLY A 99 4.70 3.58 8.81
C GLY A 99 4.23 3.40 7.37
N ALA A 100 3.34 2.45 7.08
CA ALA A 100 2.75 2.34 5.76
C ALA A 100 1.97 3.61 5.42
N ILE A 101 1.99 4.02 4.16
CA ILE A 101 1.23 5.20 3.74
C ILE A 101 -0.21 4.87 3.35
N SER A 102 -0.52 3.61 3.10
CA SER A 102 -1.88 3.16 2.83
C SER A 102 -2.01 1.66 3.00
N TYR A 103 -3.26 1.20 2.96
CA TYR A 103 -3.64 -0.19 3.17
C TYR A 103 -4.81 -0.46 2.24
N LEU A 104 -4.58 -1.21 1.17
CA LEU A 104 -5.56 -1.37 0.11
C LEU A 104 -6.02 -2.83 0.00
N PRO A 105 -7.35 -3.04 -0.09
CA PRO A 105 -7.87 -4.37 -0.39
C PRO A 105 -7.50 -4.79 -1.82
N LYS A 106 -7.20 -6.06 -2.04
CA LYS A 106 -6.91 -6.58 -3.38
C LYS A 106 -8.07 -6.37 -4.35
N GLU A 107 -9.29 -6.19 -3.83
CA GLU A 107 -10.49 -5.92 -4.63
C GLU A 107 -10.41 -4.56 -5.35
N THR A 108 -9.53 -3.65 -4.90
CA THR A 108 -9.38 -2.31 -5.48
C THR A 108 -8.30 -2.23 -6.56
N LEU A 109 -7.69 -3.36 -6.96
CA LEU A 109 -6.57 -3.36 -7.91
C LEU A 109 -6.91 -2.77 -9.27
N VAL A 110 -8.16 -2.87 -9.70
CA VAL A 110 -8.59 -2.32 -10.99
C VAL A 110 -8.42 -0.79 -11.07
N ASP A 111 -8.51 -0.10 -9.94
CA ASP A 111 -8.33 1.35 -9.85
C ASP A 111 -7.02 1.75 -9.16
N LEU A 112 -6.08 0.81 -9.07
CA LEU A 112 -4.85 1.02 -8.30
C LEU A 112 -4.03 2.21 -8.80
N ASP A 113 -3.96 2.43 -10.10
CA ASP A 113 -3.23 3.55 -10.69
C ASP A 113 -3.74 4.89 -10.17
N LYS A 114 -5.05 5.09 -10.14
CA LYS A 114 -5.67 6.31 -9.65
C LYS A 114 -5.49 6.48 -8.14
N LEU A 115 -5.66 5.39 -7.40
CA LEU A 115 -5.47 5.40 -5.95
C LEU A 115 -4.04 5.77 -5.57
N LEU A 116 -3.06 5.21 -6.27
CA LEU A 116 -1.65 5.50 -6.00
C LEU A 116 -1.27 6.92 -6.40
N GLU A 117 -1.79 7.43 -7.52
CA GLU A 117 -1.56 8.81 -7.91
C GLU A 117 -2.04 9.79 -6.85
N ASP A 118 -3.26 9.56 -6.34
CA ASP A 118 -3.84 10.39 -5.30
C ASP A 118 -3.05 10.29 -3.98
N LEU A 119 -2.60 9.09 -3.63
CA LEU A 119 -1.79 8.86 -2.43
C LEU A 119 -0.43 9.57 -2.52
N LEU A 120 0.23 9.47 -3.67
CA LEU A 120 1.52 10.13 -3.88
C LEU A 120 1.38 11.65 -3.87
N GLU A 121 0.32 12.17 -4.49
CA GLU A 121 0.03 13.60 -4.46
C GLU A 121 -0.17 14.10 -3.03
N ALA A 122 -0.98 13.39 -2.24
CA ALA A 122 -1.20 13.72 -0.83
C ALA A 122 0.10 13.65 -0.03
N TYR A 123 0.88 12.60 -0.24
CA TYR A 123 2.15 12.41 0.44
C TYR A 123 3.13 13.55 0.14
N GLN A 124 3.26 13.95 -1.13
CA GLN A 124 4.13 15.05 -1.55
C GLN A 124 3.65 16.41 -1.04
N SER A 125 2.34 16.57 -0.87
CA SER A 125 1.72 17.80 -0.38
C SER A 125 1.69 17.92 1.14
N GLY A 126 2.18 16.90 1.85
CA GLY A 126 2.16 16.88 3.31
C GLY A 126 0.81 16.54 3.92
N ILE A 127 -0.17 16.12 3.12
CA ILE A 127 -1.47 15.67 3.60
C ILE A 127 -1.29 14.24 4.12
N PRO A 128 -1.76 13.90 5.34
CA PRO A 128 -1.65 12.53 5.81
C PRO A 128 -2.38 11.56 4.87
N PRO A 129 -1.70 10.56 4.29
CA PRO A 129 -2.35 9.63 3.35
C PRO A 129 -3.53 8.87 3.95
N TRP A 130 -3.55 8.68 5.26
CA TRP A 130 -4.65 8.02 5.99
C TRP A 130 -5.97 8.74 5.81
N GLN A 131 -5.94 10.08 5.80
CA GLN A 131 -7.13 10.88 5.62
C GLN A 131 -7.78 10.57 4.28
N LEU A 132 -6.97 10.46 3.24
CA LEU A 132 -7.47 10.09 1.91
C LEU A 132 -8.01 8.66 1.90
N LEU A 133 -7.31 7.73 2.54
CA LEU A 133 -7.74 6.34 2.64
C LEU A 133 -9.13 6.22 3.26
N PHE A 134 -9.34 6.86 4.41
CA PHE A 134 -10.62 6.78 5.11
C PHE A 134 -11.74 7.52 4.38
N ASN A 135 -11.41 8.59 3.66
CA ASN A 135 -12.40 9.29 2.83
C ASN A 135 -12.89 8.43 1.67
N ARG A 136 -11.99 7.61 1.09
CA ARG A 136 -12.33 6.78 -0.06
C ARG A 136 -12.84 5.40 0.30
N LEU A 137 -12.27 4.80 1.36
CA LEU A 137 -12.52 3.40 1.72
C LEU A 137 -13.13 3.23 3.10
N GLY A 138 -13.49 4.34 3.78
CA GLY A 138 -14.09 4.27 5.12
C GLY A 138 -15.33 3.40 5.16
N ASP A 139 -16.22 3.57 4.18
CA ASP A 139 -17.45 2.77 4.09
C ASP A 139 -17.13 1.29 3.88
N TYR A 140 -16.12 0.97 3.08
CA TYR A 140 -15.67 -0.40 2.87
C TYR A 140 -15.21 -1.03 4.19
N PHE A 141 -14.42 -0.29 4.98
CA PHE A 141 -13.95 -0.79 6.27
C PHE A 141 -15.10 -0.92 7.28
N ASP A 142 -16.03 0.02 7.29
CA ASP A 142 -17.23 -0.06 8.15
C ASP A 142 -18.05 -1.31 7.84
N GLU A 143 -18.20 -1.64 6.56
CA GLU A 143 -18.94 -2.82 6.12
C GLU A 143 -18.22 -4.11 6.53
N ARG A 144 -16.88 -4.16 6.38
CA ARG A 144 -16.08 -5.35 6.68
C ARG A 144 -15.88 -5.58 8.17
N PHE A 145 -15.71 -4.52 8.95
CA PHE A 145 -15.34 -4.61 10.37
C PHE A 145 -16.52 -4.33 11.30
N GLY A 146 -17.65 -3.84 10.76
CA GLY A 146 -18.77 -3.32 11.52
C GLY A 146 -18.59 -1.82 11.81
N PRO A 147 -19.69 -1.05 11.95
CA PRO A 147 -19.61 0.41 12.07
C PRO A 147 -18.86 0.90 13.31
N ASP A 148 -18.71 0.06 14.32
CA ASP A 148 -18.07 0.43 15.59
C ASP A 148 -16.59 0.03 15.68
N TRP A 149 -15.99 -0.42 14.59
CA TRP A 149 -14.62 -0.95 14.63
C TRP A 149 -13.57 0.04 15.14
N LYS A 150 -13.75 1.33 14.89
CA LYS A 150 -12.83 2.37 15.37
C LYS A 150 -12.89 2.53 16.88
N ASN A 151 -14.01 2.21 17.50
CA ASN A 151 -14.20 2.39 18.94
C ASN A 151 -13.31 1.46 19.78
N LYS A 152 -12.88 0.34 19.22
CA LYS A 152 -12.02 -0.62 19.90
C LYS A 152 -10.60 -0.07 20.15
N GLU A 153 -10.19 0.91 19.36
CA GLU A 153 -8.88 1.54 19.45
C GLU A 153 -9.03 3.06 19.46
N SER A 154 -9.96 3.55 20.28
CA SER A 154 -10.31 4.97 20.30
C SER A 154 -9.14 5.91 20.56
N GLU A 155 -8.20 5.49 21.42
CA GLU A 155 -7.01 6.27 21.71
C GLU A 155 -6.12 6.42 20.49
N PHE A 156 -5.96 5.35 19.71
CA PHE A 156 -5.20 5.38 18.46
C PHE A 156 -5.82 6.36 17.46
N TRP A 157 -7.15 6.28 17.28
CA TRP A 157 -7.84 7.11 16.28
C TRP A 157 -7.96 8.57 16.68
N SER A 158 -7.88 8.89 17.95
CA SER A 158 -7.95 10.28 18.41
C SER A 158 -6.74 11.11 17.98
N ASN A 159 -5.66 10.48 17.52
CA ASN A 159 -4.45 11.13 17.04
C ASN A 159 -4.45 11.44 15.54
N PHE A 160 -5.56 11.18 14.86
CA PHE A 160 -5.69 11.45 13.42
C PHE A 160 -6.70 12.51 13.11
#